data_a65933858f656a3e4838cd971a2b2687
#
_entry.id   a65933858f656a3e4838cd971a2b2687
#
_cell.length_a   1.000
_cell.length_b   1.000
_cell.length_c   1.000
_cell.angle_alpha   90.00
_cell.angle_beta   90.00
_cell.angle_gamma   90.00
#
_symmetry.space_group_name_H-M   'P 1'
#
loop_
_entity.id
_entity.type
_entity.pdbx_description
1 polymer ?
#
loop_
_entity_poly.entity_id
_entity_poly.type
_entity_poly.pdbx_seq_one_letter_code
_entity_poly.pdbx_strand_id
1 'polypeptide(L)'
;MTDKSFPASAITRVPLALLLSGLAGCADAIGFLEFSQLFMSFMSGNTTRFGAAVAQGEWDGATRVASVIAVFCLGAFAGTLVAAWAGRWRLPVLLWLQASLLCLGLGMPEGPVPFPFHVYPVVLALGMQNATLQDADGRSLALTYVTGAVVRFGTGLANLLLHKPADSFWIQAPLWGALSSGAVVGGVLHHYFGEAAFLFTAALAAGLALAVTVLTLAKPGSRLIAGTAPAPDAPADAAPVTVVRERATAPS
;
A
#
# COMPACT_ATOMS: atom_id res chain seq x y z
N MET A 1 24.86 -24.08 -5.18
CA MET A 1 23.45 -24.14 -4.74
C MET A 1 23.39 -23.42 -3.40
N THR A 2 23.17 -22.12 -3.41
CA THR A 2 22.96 -21.34 -2.17
C THR A 2 21.49 -21.42 -1.82
N ASP A 3 21.22 -22.08 -0.71
CA ASP A 3 19.89 -22.17 -0.10
C ASP A 3 19.40 -20.74 0.21
N LYS A 4 18.57 -20.20 -0.66
CA LYS A 4 17.83 -18.95 -0.42
C LYS A 4 16.58 -19.29 0.39
N SER A 5 16.76 -19.74 1.63
CA SER A 5 15.67 -19.85 2.59
C SER A 5 15.05 -18.44 2.75
N PHE A 6 13.76 -18.33 2.46
CA PHE A 6 12.98 -17.11 2.70
C PHE A 6 13.19 -16.68 4.16
N PRO A 7 13.55 -15.43 4.45
CA PRO A 7 13.73 -15.00 5.82
C PRO A 7 12.40 -15.18 6.57
N ALA A 8 12.46 -15.76 7.77
CA ALA A 8 11.27 -16.04 8.59
C ALA A 8 10.35 -14.82 8.80
N SER A 9 10.88 -13.59 8.63
CA SER A 9 10.12 -12.34 8.62
C SER A 9 9.22 -12.17 7.38
N ALA A 10 9.54 -12.81 6.25
CA ALA A 10 8.70 -12.74 5.05
C ALA A 10 7.43 -13.60 5.20
N ILE A 11 7.55 -14.77 5.85
CA ILE A 11 6.44 -15.73 6.01
C ILE A 11 5.28 -15.13 6.83
N THR A 12 5.58 -14.29 7.81
CA THR A 12 4.56 -13.65 8.68
C THR A 12 4.00 -12.36 8.13
N ARG A 13 4.69 -11.70 7.20
CA ARG A 13 4.21 -10.46 6.55
C ARG A 13 3.29 -10.73 5.36
N VAL A 14 3.45 -11.86 4.70
CA VAL A 14 2.64 -12.22 3.52
C VAL A 14 1.15 -12.32 3.84
N PRO A 15 0.68 -13.02 4.90
CA PRO A 15 -0.75 -13.06 5.23
C PRO A 15 -1.34 -11.67 5.50
N LEU A 16 -0.61 -10.81 6.23
CA LEU A 16 -1.06 -9.44 6.47
C LEU A 16 -1.15 -8.64 5.16
N ALA A 17 -0.16 -8.78 4.28
CA ALA A 17 -0.17 -8.15 2.97
C ALA A 17 -1.36 -8.59 2.12
N LEU A 18 -1.69 -9.89 2.11
CA LEU A 18 -2.85 -10.43 1.39
C LEU A 18 -4.17 -9.87 1.93
N LEU A 19 -4.34 -9.85 3.26
CA LEU A 19 -5.55 -9.33 3.90
C LEU A 19 -5.72 -7.83 3.65
N LEU A 20 -4.64 -7.05 3.73
CA LEU A 20 -4.67 -5.62 3.43
C LEU A 20 -4.90 -5.34 1.94
N SER A 21 -4.35 -6.18 1.03
CA SER A 21 -4.68 -6.12 -0.41
C SER A 21 -6.16 -6.38 -0.65
N GLY A 22 -6.72 -7.40 -0.02
CA GLY A 22 -8.14 -7.71 -0.12
C GLY A 22 -9.02 -6.58 0.42
N LEU A 23 -8.63 -5.99 1.55
CA LEU A 23 -9.32 -4.82 2.12
C LEU A 23 -9.30 -3.63 1.15
N ALA A 24 -8.14 -3.34 0.55
CA ALA A 24 -8.01 -2.26 -0.44
C ALA A 24 -8.91 -2.50 -1.67
N GLY A 25 -8.90 -3.73 -2.21
CA GLY A 25 -9.78 -4.10 -3.32
C GLY A 25 -11.26 -3.97 -2.98
N CYS A 26 -11.65 -4.41 -1.77
CA CYS A 26 -13.02 -4.28 -1.27
C CYS A 26 -13.44 -2.80 -1.18
N ALA A 27 -12.62 -1.96 -0.57
CA ALA A 27 -12.88 -0.53 -0.45
C ALA A 27 -12.91 0.18 -1.81
N ASP A 28 -12.04 -0.21 -2.74
CA ASP A 28 -12.05 0.34 -4.11
C ASP A 28 -13.32 0.01 -4.87
N ALA A 29 -13.83 -1.23 -4.76
CA ALA A 29 -15.07 -1.62 -5.42
C ALA A 29 -16.28 -0.90 -4.85
N ILE A 30 -16.39 -0.81 -3.51
CA ILE A 30 -17.46 -0.07 -2.84
C ILE A 30 -17.40 1.40 -3.23
N GLY A 31 -16.24 2.04 -3.12
CA GLY A 31 -16.05 3.45 -3.46
C GLY A 31 -16.36 3.77 -4.92
N PHE A 32 -15.94 2.88 -5.83
CA PHE A 32 -16.23 3.03 -7.26
C PHE A 32 -17.73 2.98 -7.57
N LEU A 33 -18.46 2.10 -6.90
CA LEU A 33 -19.90 1.95 -7.09
C LEU A 33 -20.70 3.06 -6.41
N GLU A 34 -20.29 3.49 -5.21
CA GLU A 34 -21.02 4.46 -4.39
C GLU A 34 -20.68 5.92 -4.77
N PHE A 35 -19.40 6.25 -4.98
CA PHE A 35 -18.93 7.64 -5.04
C PHE A 35 -18.53 8.06 -6.46
N SER A 36 -19.47 8.03 -7.40
CA SER A 36 -19.25 8.53 -8.77
C SER A 36 -17.97 7.96 -9.42
N GLN A 37 -17.76 6.64 -9.28
CA GLN A 37 -16.63 5.90 -9.83
C GLN A 37 -15.25 6.33 -9.26
N LEU A 38 -15.17 6.89 -8.05
CA LEU A 38 -13.91 7.18 -7.39
C LEU A 38 -13.27 5.90 -6.82
N PHE A 39 -11.97 5.75 -7.04
CA PHE A 39 -11.20 4.72 -6.37
C PHE A 39 -10.65 5.23 -5.04
N MET A 40 -10.66 4.38 -4.02
CA MET A 40 -10.19 4.73 -2.68
C MET A 40 -8.68 4.52 -2.54
N SER A 41 -8.10 3.57 -3.27
CA SER A 41 -6.66 3.27 -3.24
C SER A 41 -5.99 3.22 -4.61
N PHE A 42 -6.73 3.05 -5.71
CA PHE A 42 -6.20 2.95 -7.06
C PHE A 42 -5.97 4.32 -7.69
N MET A 43 -4.91 5.01 -7.26
CA MET A 43 -4.64 6.40 -7.65
C MET A 43 -4.29 6.59 -9.12
N SER A 44 -3.74 5.57 -9.81
CA SER A 44 -3.52 5.66 -11.26
C SER A 44 -4.83 5.73 -12.04
N GLY A 45 -5.88 5.03 -11.59
CA GLY A 45 -7.23 5.15 -12.13
C GLY A 45 -7.81 6.54 -11.90
N ASN A 46 -7.66 7.09 -10.69
CA ASN A 46 -8.08 8.45 -10.38
C ASN A 46 -7.30 9.49 -11.24
N THR A 47 -6.00 9.30 -11.45
CA THR A 47 -5.20 10.19 -12.31
C THR A 47 -5.71 10.19 -13.75
N THR A 48 -6.08 9.03 -14.30
CA THR A 48 -6.68 8.95 -15.64
C THR A 48 -8.03 9.69 -15.68
N ARG A 49 -8.86 9.53 -14.67
CA ARG A 49 -10.15 10.25 -14.55
C ARG A 49 -9.97 11.75 -14.45
N PHE A 50 -8.98 12.21 -13.68
CA PHE A 50 -8.62 13.62 -13.60
C PHE A 50 -8.31 14.19 -14.99
N GLY A 51 -7.44 13.51 -15.76
CA GLY A 51 -7.10 13.92 -17.13
C GLY A 51 -8.31 13.96 -18.06
N ALA A 52 -9.20 12.95 -17.98
CA ALA A 52 -10.41 12.91 -18.77
C ALA A 52 -11.38 14.06 -18.43
N ALA A 53 -11.59 14.35 -17.13
CA ALA A 53 -12.45 15.44 -16.68
C ALA A 53 -11.91 16.81 -17.14
N VAL A 54 -10.60 17.05 -17.03
CA VAL A 54 -9.95 18.26 -17.55
C VAL A 54 -10.16 18.42 -19.05
N ALA A 55 -9.97 17.34 -19.82
CA ALA A 55 -10.14 17.36 -21.28
C ALA A 55 -11.59 17.65 -21.71
N GLN A 56 -12.57 17.30 -20.89
CA GLN A 56 -14.00 17.53 -21.13
C GLN A 56 -14.49 18.87 -20.56
N GLY A 57 -13.64 19.62 -19.85
CA GLY A 57 -14.01 20.87 -19.19
C GLY A 57 -14.86 20.68 -17.93
N GLU A 58 -14.90 19.47 -17.38
CA GLU A 58 -15.64 19.13 -16.15
C GLU A 58 -14.83 19.49 -14.89
N TRP A 59 -14.74 20.78 -14.60
CA TRP A 59 -13.87 21.31 -13.53
C TRP A 59 -14.24 20.83 -12.13
N ASP A 60 -15.51 20.61 -11.84
CA ASP A 60 -15.96 20.04 -10.56
C ASP A 60 -15.51 18.57 -10.43
N GLY A 61 -15.64 17.80 -11.50
CA GLY A 61 -15.13 16.44 -11.56
C GLY A 61 -13.61 16.37 -11.38
N ALA A 62 -12.88 17.21 -12.10
CA ALA A 62 -11.43 17.33 -12.00
C ALA A 62 -10.99 17.70 -10.57
N THR A 63 -11.61 18.70 -9.96
CA THR A 63 -11.30 19.15 -8.59
C THR A 63 -11.61 18.06 -7.57
N ARG A 64 -12.73 17.35 -7.71
CA ARG A 64 -13.09 16.21 -6.87
C ARG A 64 -12.02 15.14 -6.90
N VAL A 65 -11.62 14.71 -8.08
CA VAL A 65 -10.58 13.66 -8.23
C VAL A 65 -9.23 14.14 -7.72
N ALA A 66 -8.84 15.39 -8.02
CA ALA A 66 -7.59 15.97 -7.53
C ALA A 66 -7.53 16.01 -5.99
N SER A 67 -8.64 16.38 -5.33
CA SER A 67 -8.72 16.40 -3.88
C SER A 67 -8.55 15.01 -3.25
N VAL A 68 -9.14 13.98 -3.87
CA VAL A 68 -8.97 12.57 -3.44
C VAL A 68 -7.52 12.14 -3.57
N ILE A 69 -6.85 12.45 -4.68
CA ILE A 69 -5.41 12.13 -4.86
C ILE A 69 -4.56 12.84 -3.80
N ALA A 70 -4.85 14.12 -3.53
CA ALA A 70 -4.13 14.90 -2.51
C ALA A 70 -4.32 14.31 -1.10
N VAL A 71 -5.55 13.93 -0.74
CA VAL A 71 -5.85 13.30 0.56
C VAL A 71 -5.16 11.94 0.68
N PHE A 72 -5.12 11.13 -0.38
CA PHE A 72 -4.36 9.88 -0.38
C PHE A 72 -2.86 10.10 -0.14
N CYS A 73 -2.28 11.10 -0.82
CA CYS A 73 -0.88 11.48 -0.61
C CYS A 73 -0.63 11.94 0.83
N LEU A 74 -1.54 12.73 1.40
CA LEU A 74 -1.49 13.14 2.81
C LEU A 74 -1.58 11.94 3.75
N GLY A 75 -2.41 10.94 3.42
CA GLY A 75 -2.49 9.69 4.17
C GLY A 75 -1.17 8.91 4.16
N ALA A 76 -0.55 8.75 2.99
CA ALA A 76 0.74 8.08 2.88
C ALA A 76 1.85 8.84 3.64
N PHE A 77 1.85 10.17 3.57
CA PHE A 77 2.76 11.02 4.34
C PHE A 77 2.55 10.86 5.85
N ALA A 78 1.33 11.03 6.33
CA ALA A 78 0.99 10.91 7.74
C ALA A 78 1.29 9.50 8.28
N GLY A 79 0.94 8.46 7.52
CA GLY A 79 1.22 7.07 7.86
C GLY A 79 2.72 6.80 8.02
N THR A 80 3.54 7.36 7.14
CA THR A 80 5.00 7.23 7.22
C THR A 80 5.56 7.92 8.46
N LEU A 81 5.08 9.12 8.82
CA LEU A 81 5.47 9.81 10.05
C LEU A 81 5.06 9.01 11.29
N VAL A 82 3.82 8.52 11.33
CA VAL A 82 3.34 7.68 12.44
C VAL A 82 4.19 6.41 12.57
N ALA A 83 4.51 5.77 11.45
CA ALA A 83 5.36 4.58 11.45
C ALA A 83 6.75 4.85 12.03
N ALA A 84 7.34 6.01 11.72
CA ALA A 84 8.65 6.41 12.22
C ALA A 84 8.63 6.66 13.76
N TRP A 85 7.57 7.26 14.29
CA TRP A 85 7.47 7.58 15.72
C TRP A 85 6.99 6.42 16.58
N ALA A 86 6.10 5.56 16.05
CA ALA A 86 5.50 4.49 16.81
C ALA A 86 6.44 3.28 17.08
N GLY A 87 7.60 3.19 16.43
CA GLY A 87 8.58 2.13 16.65
C GLY A 87 7.96 0.73 16.55
N ARG A 88 8.07 -0.07 17.62
CA ARG A 88 7.48 -1.43 17.66
C ARG A 88 5.95 -1.45 17.55
N TRP A 89 5.28 -0.36 17.90
CA TRP A 89 3.83 -0.22 17.87
C TRP A 89 3.29 0.26 16.52
N ARG A 90 4.16 0.46 15.52
CA ARG A 90 3.78 1.03 14.22
C ARG A 90 2.60 0.30 13.57
N LEU A 91 2.63 -1.03 13.53
CA LEU A 91 1.57 -1.84 12.91
C LEU A 91 0.25 -1.74 13.67
N PRO A 92 0.19 -1.99 14.99
CA PRO A 92 -1.03 -1.78 15.75
C PRO A 92 -1.60 -0.37 15.59
N VAL A 93 -0.76 0.66 15.75
CA VAL A 93 -1.20 2.06 15.68
C VAL A 93 -1.78 2.40 14.31
N LEU A 94 -1.09 2.05 13.23
CA LEU A 94 -1.57 2.32 11.87
C LEU A 94 -2.88 1.59 11.56
N LEU A 95 -3.02 0.32 11.98
CA LEU A 95 -4.24 -0.45 11.75
C LEU A 95 -5.42 0.07 12.57
N TRP A 96 -5.20 0.51 13.82
CA TRP A 96 -6.25 1.15 14.62
C TRP A 96 -6.66 2.50 14.05
N LEU A 97 -5.70 3.33 13.59
CA LEU A 97 -6.01 4.58 12.90
C LEU A 97 -6.81 4.33 11.61
N GLN A 98 -6.40 3.33 10.82
CA GLN A 98 -7.12 2.93 9.62
C GLN A 98 -8.57 2.53 9.94
N ALA A 99 -8.78 1.65 10.92
CA ALA A 99 -10.12 1.23 11.32
C ALA A 99 -10.98 2.41 11.79
N SER A 100 -10.39 3.31 12.59
CA SER A 100 -11.08 4.51 13.09
C SER A 100 -11.48 5.47 11.97
N LEU A 101 -10.59 5.67 10.98
CA LEU A 101 -10.86 6.53 9.82
C LEU A 101 -11.93 5.93 8.90
N LEU A 102 -11.93 4.60 8.71
CA LEU A 102 -12.98 3.92 7.94
C LEU A 102 -14.36 4.07 8.61
N CYS A 103 -14.43 3.98 9.94
CA CYS A 103 -15.66 4.25 10.69
C CYS A 103 -16.07 5.73 10.62
N LEU A 104 -15.10 6.65 10.67
CA LEU A 104 -15.37 8.09 10.62
C LEU A 104 -16.01 8.49 9.30
N GLY A 105 -15.54 7.94 8.17
CA GLY A 105 -16.11 8.23 6.85
C GLY A 105 -17.61 7.98 6.78
N LEU A 106 -18.10 6.90 7.40
CA LEU A 106 -19.52 6.54 7.43
C LEU A 106 -20.40 7.51 8.22
N GLY A 107 -19.82 8.23 9.19
CA GLY A 107 -20.55 9.19 10.02
C GLY A 107 -20.48 10.63 9.54
N MET A 108 -19.75 10.89 8.46
CA MET A 108 -19.60 12.26 7.95
C MET A 108 -20.67 12.59 6.91
N PRO A 109 -21.19 13.82 6.91
CA PRO A 109 -22.12 14.26 5.88
C PRO A 109 -21.42 14.39 4.53
N GLU A 110 -22.20 14.30 3.46
CA GLU A 110 -21.75 14.69 2.13
C GLU A 110 -21.24 16.13 2.17
N GLY A 111 -20.06 16.38 1.60
CA GLY A 111 -19.50 17.72 1.52
C GLY A 111 -20.15 18.53 0.39
N PRO A 112 -19.92 19.87 0.36
CA PRO A 112 -20.34 20.67 -0.77
C PRO A 112 -19.59 20.26 -2.05
N VAL A 113 -20.28 20.26 -3.17
CA VAL A 113 -19.65 20.04 -4.48
C VAL A 113 -18.53 21.09 -4.70
N PRO A 114 -17.33 20.68 -5.11
CA PRO A 114 -16.90 19.37 -5.57
C PRO A 114 -16.22 18.48 -4.49
N PHE A 115 -16.28 18.81 -3.21
CA PHE A 115 -15.50 18.19 -2.14
C PHE A 115 -16.26 17.07 -1.42
N PRO A 116 -15.91 15.78 -1.65
CA PRO A 116 -16.58 14.64 -1.02
C PRO A 116 -16.01 14.38 0.39
N PHE A 117 -16.38 15.18 1.40
CA PHE A 117 -15.80 15.11 2.74
C PHE A 117 -15.96 13.75 3.42
N HIS A 118 -17.08 13.05 3.18
CA HIS A 118 -17.33 11.70 3.70
C HIS A 118 -16.36 10.63 3.13
N VAL A 119 -15.81 10.86 1.93
CA VAL A 119 -14.84 9.94 1.29
C VAL A 119 -13.42 10.15 1.86
N TYR A 120 -13.08 11.35 2.30
CA TYR A 120 -11.69 11.68 2.68
C TYR A 120 -11.11 10.82 3.81
N PRO A 121 -11.82 10.49 4.90
CA PRO A 121 -11.27 9.60 5.91
C PRO A 121 -10.93 8.21 5.36
N VAL A 122 -11.78 7.67 4.47
CA VAL A 122 -11.55 6.36 3.83
C VAL A 122 -10.29 6.41 2.97
N VAL A 123 -10.15 7.44 2.13
CA VAL A 123 -8.98 7.62 1.25
C VAL A 123 -7.70 7.85 2.06
N LEU A 124 -7.79 8.65 3.13
CA LEU A 124 -6.68 8.89 4.07
C LEU A 124 -6.22 7.58 4.71
N ALA A 125 -7.17 6.75 5.18
CA ALA A 125 -6.88 5.45 5.76
C ALA A 125 -6.14 4.53 4.81
N LEU A 126 -6.57 4.46 3.55
CA LEU A 126 -5.95 3.62 2.52
C LEU A 126 -4.60 4.18 2.05
N GLY A 127 -4.43 5.50 2.06
CA GLY A 127 -3.12 6.13 1.90
C GLY A 127 -2.15 5.73 3.00
N MET A 128 -2.58 5.79 4.27
CA MET A 128 -1.79 5.35 5.43
C MET A 128 -1.46 3.85 5.38
N GLN A 129 -2.33 3.02 4.83
CA GLN A 129 -2.13 1.57 4.72
C GLN A 129 -0.81 1.23 4.02
N ASN A 130 -0.35 2.02 3.06
CA ASN A 130 0.91 1.79 2.37
C ASN A 130 2.13 1.87 3.32
N ALA A 131 2.04 2.63 4.43
CA ALA A 131 3.09 2.72 5.44
C ALA A 131 3.16 1.48 6.35
N THR A 132 2.10 0.66 6.42
CA THR A 132 2.06 -0.54 7.29
C THR A 132 3.05 -1.61 6.84
N LEU A 133 3.32 -1.71 5.54
CA LEU A 133 4.13 -2.76 4.93
C LEU A 133 5.46 -2.25 4.33
N GLN A 134 5.85 -1.02 4.67
CA GLN A 134 7.18 -0.53 4.32
C GLN A 134 8.22 -1.19 5.22
N ASP A 135 9.33 -1.64 4.62
CA ASP A 135 10.53 -2.05 5.34
C ASP A 135 11.28 -0.81 5.85
N ALA A 136 12.23 -1.00 6.78
CA ALA A 136 13.09 0.07 7.28
C ALA A 136 13.89 0.78 6.15
N ASP A 137 14.13 0.08 5.04
CA ASP A 137 14.79 0.61 3.83
C ASP A 137 13.82 1.34 2.88
N GLY A 138 12.57 1.60 3.31
CA GLY A 138 11.56 2.25 2.47
C GLY A 138 11.01 1.40 1.32
N ARG A 139 11.42 0.13 1.23
CA ARG A 139 10.88 -0.81 0.25
C ARG A 139 9.49 -1.22 0.68
N SER A 140 8.50 -0.75 -0.03
CA SER A 140 7.11 -1.15 0.15
C SER A 140 6.82 -2.44 -0.61
N LEU A 141 6.18 -3.41 0.04
CA LEU A 141 5.34 -4.36 -0.68
C LEU A 141 4.13 -3.55 -1.15
N ALA A 142 4.28 -2.87 -2.30
CA ALA A 142 3.27 -1.94 -2.81
C ALA A 142 1.96 -2.71 -3.08
N LEU A 143 1.08 -2.74 -2.08
CA LEU A 143 -0.19 -3.46 -2.10
C LEU A 143 -1.13 -3.00 -3.22
N THR A 144 -0.96 -1.76 -3.66
CA THR A 144 -1.81 -1.12 -4.67
C THR A 144 -1.16 -1.08 -6.06
N TYR A 145 0.06 -1.65 -6.21
CA TYR A 145 0.77 -1.66 -7.50
C TYR A 145 0.32 -2.85 -8.37
N VAL A 146 -0.97 -2.95 -8.62
CA VAL A 146 -1.63 -4.07 -9.31
C VAL A 146 -1.02 -4.33 -10.68
N THR A 147 -0.87 -3.28 -11.49
CA THR A 147 -0.26 -3.40 -12.83
C THR A 147 1.16 -3.96 -12.75
N GLY A 148 1.95 -3.47 -11.78
CA GLY A 148 3.30 -3.99 -11.54
C GLY A 148 3.29 -5.46 -11.08
N ALA A 149 2.32 -5.89 -10.27
CA ALA A 149 2.18 -7.28 -9.86
C ALA A 149 1.88 -8.20 -11.04
N VAL A 150 0.93 -7.81 -11.89
CA VAL A 150 0.58 -8.56 -13.12
C VAL A 150 1.76 -8.65 -14.08
N VAL A 151 2.46 -7.54 -14.31
CA VAL A 151 3.66 -7.52 -15.17
C VAL A 151 4.76 -8.42 -14.61
N ARG A 152 5.06 -8.33 -13.31
CA ARG A 152 6.08 -9.18 -12.68
C ARG A 152 5.70 -10.65 -12.72
N PHE A 153 4.42 -10.97 -12.55
CA PHE A 153 3.95 -12.35 -12.69
C PHE A 153 4.16 -12.87 -14.11
N GLY A 154 3.72 -12.12 -15.14
CA GLY A 154 3.92 -12.48 -16.53
C GLY A 154 5.40 -12.62 -16.93
N THR A 155 6.23 -11.65 -16.50
CA THR A 155 7.70 -11.71 -16.73
C THR A 155 8.33 -12.90 -16.00
N GLY A 156 7.88 -13.22 -14.79
CA GLY A 156 8.35 -14.37 -14.03
C GLY A 156 8.03 -15.69 -14.72
N LEU A 157 6.83 -15.84 -15.27
CA LEU A 157 6.46 -17.01 -16.09
C LEU A 157 7.34 -17.13 -17.32
N ALA A 158 7.61 -16.02 -18.04
CA ALA A 158 8.49 -16.02 -19.19
C ALA A 158 9.93 -16.43 -18.83
N ASN A 159 10.45 -15.90 -17.72
CA ASN A 159 11.78 -16.28 -17.21
C ASN A 159 11.86 -17.76 -16.84
N LEU A 160 10.79 -18.32 -16.27
CA LEU A 160 10.73 -19.76 -15.98
C LEU A 160 10.83 -20.60 -17.26
N LEU A 161 10.11 -20.23 -18.31
CA LEU A 161 10.17 -20.90 -19.61
C LEU A 161 11.54 -20.76 -20.28
N LEU A 162 12.21 -19.62 -20.08
CA LEU A 162 13.54 -19.33 -20.61
C LEU A 162 14.69 -19.87 -19.76
N HIS A 163 14.39 -20.63 -18.68
CA HIS A 163 15.37 -21.18 -17.73
C HIS A 163 16.25 -20.07 -17.10
N LYS A 164 15.72 -18.85 -16.99
CA LYS A 164 16.37 -17.71 -16.32
C LYS A 164 15.99 -17.64 -14.85
N PRO A 165 16.81 -16.99 -13.99
CA PRO A 165 16.43 -16.77 -12.60
C PRO A 165 15.08 -16.03 -12.52
N ALA A 166 14.13 -16.59 -11.82
CA ALA A 166 12.81 -16.02 -11.63
C ALA A 166 12.64 -15.71 -10.13
N ASP A 167 13.17 -14.56 -9.68
CA ASP A 167 13.16 -14.18 -8.27
C ASP A 167 11.75 -13.77 -7.82
N SER A 168 11.21 -14.51 -6.86
CA SER A 168 10.03 -14.17 -6.01
C SER A 168 8.76 -13.68 -6.73
N PHE A 169 8.57 -14.00 -8.01
CA PHE A 169 7.37 -13.55 -8.75
C PHE A 169 6.08 -14.23 -8.27
N TRP A 170 6.18 -15.39 -7.64
CA TRP A 170 5.03 -16.17 -7.15
C TRP A 170 4.17 -15.42 -6.13
N ILE A 171 4.75 -14.47 -5.36
CA ILE A 171 4.00 -13.67 -4.40
C ILE A 171 3.09 -12.64 -5.07
N GLN A 172 3.36 -12.31 -6.33
CA GLN A 172 2.59 -11.29 -7.05
C GLN A 172 1.18 -11.79 -7.42
N ALA A 173 1.07 -13.07 -7.80
CA ALA A 173 -0.21 -13.67 -8.14
C ALA A 173 -1.18 -13.70 -6.93
N PRO A 174 -0.80 -14.21 -5.73
CA PRO A 174 -1.65 -14.14 -4.55
C PRO A 174 -2.01 -12.70 -4.14
N LEU A 175 -1.10 -11.73 -4.24
CA LEU A 175 -1.42 -10.33 -3.94
C LEU A 175 -2.47 -9.76 -4.89
N TRP A 176 -2.29 -9.98 -6.20
CA TRP A 176 -3.30 -9.60 -7.19
C TRP A 176 -4.62 -10.36 -6.99
N GLY A 177 -4.55 -11.66 -6.71
CA GLY A 177 -5.72 -12.48 -6.42
C GLY A 177 -6.49 -12.01 -5.18
N ALA A 178 -5.77 -11.63 -4.10
CA ALA A 178 -6.37 -11.10 -2.89
C ALA A 178 -7.08 -9.75 -3.16
N LEU A 179 -6.46 -8.84 -3.91
CA LEU A 179 -7.08 -7.59 -4.30
C LEU A 179 -8.32 -7.82 -5.17
N SER A 180 -8.22 -8.68 -6.18
CA SER A 180 -9.33 -8.98 -7.10
C SER A 180 -10.50 -9.66 -6.38
N SER A 181 -10.22 -10.63 -5.49
CA SER A 181 -11.27 -11.28 -4.69
C SER A 181 -11.88 -10.29 -3.69
N GLY A 182 -11.07 -9.42 -3.09
CA GLY A 182 -11.56 -8.32 -2.25
C GLY A 182 -12.51 -7.40 -3.01
N ALA A 183 -12.17 -7.02 -4.24
CA ALA A 183 -13.03 -6.19 -5.08
C ALA A 183 -14.37 -6.89 -5.41
N VAL A 184 -14.34 -8.19 -5.72
CA VAL A 184 -15.59 -8.97 -5.91
C VAL A 184 -16.44 -8.98 -4.64
N VAL A 185 -15.82 -9.26 -3.48
CA VAL A 185 -16.53 -9.23 -2.19
C VAL A 185 -17.08 -7.83 -1.90
N GLY A 186 -16.32 -6.77 -2.15
CA GLY A 186 -16.76 -5.38 -1.99
C GLY A 186 -17.97 -5.04 -2.86
N GLY A 187 -17.95 -5.45 -4.14
CA GLY A 187 -19.06 -5.26 -5.04
C GLY A 187 -20.33 -6.01 -4.59
N VAL A 188 -20.18 -7.25 -4.11
CA VAL A 188 -21.28 -8.04 -3.56
C VAL A 188 -21.84 -7.39 -2.28
N LEU A 189 -20.97 -6.99 -1.35
CA LEU A 189 -21.39 -6.30 -0.13
C LEU A 189 -22.10 -4.98 -0.43
N HIS A 190 -21.60 -4.20 -1.38
CA HIS A 190 -22.26 -2.98 -1.81
C HIS A 190 -23.64 -3.24 -2.42
N HIS A 191 -23.80 -4.31 -3.21
CA HIS A 191 -25.08 -4.68 -3.78
C HIS A 191 -26.17 -4.91 -2.72
N TYR A 192 -25.81 -5.51 -1.56
CA TYR A 192 -26.76 -5.82 -0.49
C TYR A 192 -26.88 -4.72 0.58
N PHE A 193 -25.84 -3.96 0.83
CA PHE A 193 -25.72 -3.04 1.98
C PHE A 193 -25.45 -1.58 1.59
N GLY A 194 -25.21 -1.27 0.30
CA GLY A 194 -24.88 0.07 -0.14
C GLY A 194 -23.63 0.60 0.55
N GLU A 195 -23.64 1.87 0.95
CA GLU A 195 -22.56 2.54 1.67
C GLU A 195 -22.17 1.83 2.98
N ALA A 196 -23.14 1.21 3.68
CA ALA A 196 -22.88 0.46 4.91
C ALA A 196 -21.90 -0.73 4.70
N ALA A 197 -21.63 -1.13 3.45
CA ALA A 197 -20.60 -2.12 3.13
C ALA A 197 -19.20 -1.72 3.66
N PHE A 198 -18.90 -0.43 3.84
CA PHE A 198 -17.66 0.02 4.46
C PHE A 198 -17.50 -0.44 5.93
N LEU A 199 -18.58 -0.76 6.64
CA LEU A 199 -18.50 -1.36 7.98
C LEU A 199 -17.75 -2.69 7.98
N PHE A 200 -17.88 -3.48 6.91
CA PHE A 200 -17.14 -4.74 6.80
C PHE A 200 -15.64 -4.49 6.61
N THR A 201 -15.25 -3.47 5.84
CA THR A 201 -13.83 -3.09 5.71
C THR A 201 -13.28 -2.54 7.02
N ALA A 202 -14.05 -1.74 7.75
CA ALA A 202 -13.68 -1.23 9.07
C ALA A 202 -13.57 -2.36 10.10
N ALA A 203 -14.51 -3.32 10.12
CA ALA A 203 -14.47 -4.48 10.99
C ALA A 203 -13.26 -5.38 10.70
N LEU A 204 -12.92 -5.59 9.42
CA LEU A 204 -11.73 -6.33 9.03
C LEU A 204 -10.46 -5.62 9.50
N ALA A 205 -10.37 -4.30 9.29
CA ALA A 205 -9.23 -3.50 9.74
C ALA A 205 -9.09 -3.55 11.28
N ALA A 206 -10.20 -3.43 12.04
CA ALA A 206 -10.20 -3.52 13.50
C ALA A 206 -9.80 -4.92 13.97
N GLY A 207 -10.28 -5.98 13.33
CA GLY A 207 -9.88 -7.36 13.63
C GLY A 207 -8.39 -7.60 13.40
N LEU A 208 -7.83 -7.07 12.30
CA LEU A 208 -6.39 -7.10 12.02
C LEU A 208 -5.61 -6.30 13.07
N ALA A 209 -6.09 -5.09 13.43
CA ALA A 209 -5.48 -4.26 14.47
C ALA A 209 -5.42 -5.00 15.81
N LEU A 210 -6.52 -5.63 16.22
CA LEU A 210 -6.58 -6.42 17.44
C LEU A 210 -5.61 -7.61 17.40
N ALA A 211 -5.65 -8.39 16.32
CA ALA A 211 -4.76 -9.55 16.16
C ALA A 211 -3.29 -9.15 16.23
N VAL A 212 -2.88 -8.10 15.50
CA VAL A 212 -1.51 -7.59 15.52
C VAL A 212 -1.14 -7.01 16.89
N THR A 213 -2.08 -6.36 17.59
CA THR A 213 -1.85 -5.86 18.96
C THR A 213 -1.57 -7.01 19.92
N VAL A 214 -2.39 -8.07 19.91
CA VAL A 214 -2.20 -9.26 20.74
C VAL A 214 -0.86 -9.92 20.46
N LEU A 215 -0.49 -10.08 19.17
CA LEU A 215 0.81 -10.63 18.78
C LEU A 215 1.99 -9.78 19.27
N THR A 216 1.84 -8.44 19.23
CA THR A 216 2.85 -7.49 19.70
C THR A 216 3.06 -7.58 21.21
N LEU A 217 2.00 -7.80 21.98
CA LEU A 217 2.04 -8.00 23.43
C LEU A 217 2.63 -9.38 23.79
N ALA A 218 2.23 -10.44 23.07
CA ALA A 218 2.65 -11.81 23.36
C ALA A 218 4.14 -12.06 23.04
N LYS A 219 4.73 -11.34 22.07
CA LYS A 219 6.12 -11.56 21.64
C LYS A 219 6.89 -10.23 21.57
N PRO A 220 7.28 -9.63 22.70
CA PRO A 220 7.90 -8.31 22.74
C PRO A 220 9.25 -8.18 21.98
N GLY A 221 9.88 -9.30 21.62
CA GLY A 221 11.15 -9.35 20.88
C GLY A 221 11.06 -9.90 19.44
N SER A 222 9.85 -10.12 18.91
CA SER A 222 9.71 -10.69 17.56
C SER A 222 10.08 -9.63 16.50
N ARG A 223 10.99 -10.00 15.58
CA ARG A 223 11.41 -9.18 14.42
C ARG A 223 10.26 -8.82 13.45
N LEU A 224 9.06 -9.33 13.67
CA LEU A 224 7.84 -8.93 12.99
C LEU A 224 7.52 -7.44 13.17
N ILE A 225 8.01 -6.86 14.26
CA ILE A 225 7.58 -5.60 14.83
C ILE A 225 8.72 -4.58 14.79
N ALA A 226 9.95 -5.05 14.89
CA ALA A 226 11.12 -4.20 14.72
C ALA A 226 11.40 -4.02 13.22
N GLY A 227 11.15 -2.82 12.70
CA GLY A 227 11.94 -2.37 11.56
C GLY A 227 13.40 -2.59 11.94
N THR A 228 14.19 -3.24 11.09
CA THR A 228 15.62 -3.39 11.33
C THR A 228 16.17 -2.02 11.68
N ALA A 229 16.73 -1.89 12.89
CA ALA A 229 17.53 -0.71 13.21
C ALA A 229 18.57 -0.53 12.09
N PRO A 230 18.91 0.70 11.69
CA PRO A 230 19.99 0.90 10.75
C PRO A 230 21.18 0.10 11.26
N ALA A 231 21.85 -0.64 10.36
CA ALA A 231 23.09 -1.34 10.70
C ALA A 231 24.02 -0.31 11.35
N PRO A 232 24.70 -0.65 12.47
CA PRO A 232 25.71 0.25 13.02
C PRO A 232 26.69 0.58 11.90
N ASP A 233 26.98 1.87 11.75
CA ASP A 233 27.85 2.42 10.72
C ASP A 233 29.05 1.51 10.48
N ALA A 234 29.22 1.09 9.23
CA ALA A 234 30.44 0.40 8.82
C ALA A 234 31.62 1.32 9.18
N PRO A 235 32.71 0.79 9.75
CA PRO A 235 33.82 1.61 10.15
C PRO A 235 34.33 2.43 8.97
N ALA A 236 34.64 3.71 9.22
CA ALA A 236 35.05 4.71 8.24
C ALA A 236 36.50 4.48 7.73
N ASP A 237 36.84 3.22 7.44
CA ASP A 237 38.13 2.81 6.88
C ASP A 237 37.95 2.15 5.50
N ALA A 238 37.23 2.83 4.62
CA ALA A 238 37.36 2.56 3.19
C ALA A 238 38.38 3.52 2.61
N ALA A 239 39.58 2.98 2.34
CA ALA A 239 40.68 3.67 1.71
C ALA A 239 40.27 4.48 0.48
N PRO A 240 40.89 5.64 0.19
CA PRO A 240 40.52 6.48 -0.94
C PRO A 240 40.76 5.75 -2.25
N VAL A 241 39.71 5.72 -3.09
CA VAL A 241 39.78 5.23 -4.47
C VAL A 241 40.81 6.07 -5.21
N THR A 242 41.96 5.47 -5.53
CA THR A 242 43.03 6.08 -6.34
C THR A 242 42.46 6.25 -7.78
N VAL A 243 42.12 7.50 -8.11
CA VAL A 243 41.80 7.87 -9.50
C VAL A 243 43.08 7.77 -10.31
N VAL A 244 43.16 6.70 -11.13
CA VAL A 244 44.23 6.59 -12.14
C VAL A 244 43.96 7.66 -13.20
N ARG A 245 44.75 8.73 -13.18
CA ARG A 245 44.79 9.73 -14.24
C ARG A 245 45.47 9.10 -15.47
N GLU A 246 44.70 8.74 -16.43
CA GLU A 246 45.18 8.36 -17.79
C GLU A 246 45.84 9.59 -18.42
N ARG A 247 47.19 9.51 -18.60
CA ARG A 247 47.94 10.53 -19.33
C ARG A 247 47.60 10.44 -20.81
N ALA A 248 46.94 11.46 -21.33
CA ALA A 248 46.81 11.68 -22.74
C ALA A 248 48.21 11.92 -23.36
N THR A 249 48.71 10.99 -24.16
CA THR A 249 49.85 11.19 -25.03
C THR A 249 49.36 11.89 -26.30
N ALA A 250 49.89 13.11 -26.53
CA ALA A 250 49.68 13.83 -27.80
C ALA A 250 50.53 13.19 -28.91
N PRO A 251 50.04 13.10 -30.14
CA PRO A 251 50.85 12.71 -31.29
C PRO A 251 51.60 13.91 -31.84
N SER A 252 52.87 13.66 -32.17
CA SER A 252 53.74 14.51 -32.98
C SER A 252 53.39 14.43 -34.46
#